data_8cf7f219b138e7ad043d709de249ade6
#
_entry.id   8cf7f219b138e7ad043d709de249ade6
#
_cell.length_a   1.000
_cell.length_b   1.000
_cell.length_c   1.000
_cell.angle_alpha   90.00
_cell.angle_beta   90.00
_cell.angle_gamma   90.00
#
_symmetry.space_group_name_H-M   'P 1'
#
loop_
_entity.id
_entity.type
_entity.pdbx_description
1 polymer ?
#
loop_
_entity_poly.entity_id
_entity_poly.type
_entity_poly.pdbx_seq_one_letter_code
_entity_poly.pdbx_strand_id
1 'polypeptide(L)'
;MEDIVGKKILIHGYKHNGKIHRCWSKGLVLQETDDHYIVINNRTLVTESDGRMWHTREPAIWYMPKHKWYNVICMIRKTGVYYYCNIASPTLYDGEALKYIDYDLDLKVFPDGNYRILDEEEYKQHAKQMNYSKELDKILKKQLNILIDRASKGEKPFNEDFTKHWYHVYEDLT
;
A
#
# COMPACT_ATOMS: atom_id res chain seq x y z
N MET A 1 -17.16 -14.96 -2.85
CA MET A 1 -15.79 -14.40 -2.85
C MET A 1 -14.89 -15.41 -3.55
N GLU A 2 -14.19 -14.98 -4.60
CA GLU A 2 -13.25 -15.86 -5.29
C GLU A 2 -12.00 -16.03 -4.43
N ASP A 3 -11.56 -17.26 -4.21
CA ASP A 3 -10.33 -17.52 -3.46
C ASP A 3 -9.13 -17.26 -4.36
N ILE A 4 -8.40 -16.19 -4.06
CA ILE A 4 -7.21 -15.79 -4.81
C ILE A 4 -5.90 -16.07 -4.05
N VAL A 5 -5.96 -16.69 -2.88
CA VAL A 5 -4.76 -17.05 -2.10
C VAL A 5 -3.88 -17.99 -2.92
N GLY A 6 -2.59 -17.68 -2.98
CA GLY A 6 -1.61 -18.41 -3.79
C GLY A 6 -1.51 -17.96 -5.24
N LYS A 7 -2.41 -17.09 -5.70
CA LYS A 7 -2.34 -16.54 -7.06
C LYS A 7 -1.35 -15.38 -7.14
N LYS A 8 -0.71 -15.27 -8.30
CA LYS A 8 0.13 -14.12 -8.65
C LYS A 8 -0.74 -13.14 -9.44
N ILE A 9 -0.82 -11.92 -8.96
CA ILE A 9 -1.68 -10.88 -9.50
C ILE A 9 -0.92 -9.59 -9.74
N LEU A 10 -1.51 -8.70 -10.53
CA LEU A 10 -1.02 -7.34 -10.72
C LEU A 10 -1.50 -6.45 -9.56
N ILE A 11 -0.74 -5.40 -9.26
CA ILE A 11 -1.17 -4.34 -8.36
C ILE A 11 -1.12 -3.03 -9.14
N HIS A 12 -2.23 -2.29 -9.18
CA HIS A 12 -2.35 -1.03 -9.90
C HIS A 12 -2.74 0.11 -8.97
N GLY A 13 -1.94 1.18 -8.97
CA GLY A 13 -2.30 2.45 -8.37
C GLY A 13 -2.71 3.45 -9.45
N TYR A 14 -3.87 4.08 -9.28
CA TYR A 14 -4.41 5.11 -10.17
C TYR A 14 -4.43 6.45 -9.47
N LYS A 15 -4.51 7.54 -10.24
CA LYS A 15 -4.85 8.86 -9.70
C LYS A 15 -6.36 9.08 -9.78
N HIS A 16 -6.86 10.10 -9.10
CA HIS A 16 -8.30 10.40 -9.02
C HIS A 16 -8.96 10.59 -10.40
N ASN A 17 -8.21 11.04 -11.39
CA ASN A 17 -8.67 11.21 -12.77
C ASN A 17 -8.75 9.89 -13.56
N GLY A 18 -8.48 8.76 -12.93
CA GLY A 18 -8.53 7.44 -13.56
C GLY A 18 -7.28 7.06 -14.35
N LYS A 19 -6.27 7.93 -14.43
CA LYS A 19 -5.01 7.60 -15.10
C LYS A 19 -4.15 6.71 -14.22
N ILE A 20 -3.50 5.70 -14.83
CA ILE A 20 -2.59 4.84 -14.10
C ILE A 20 -1.38 5.64 -13.60
N HIS A 21 -1.04 5.44 -12.35
CA HIS A 21 0.11 6.08 -11.71
C HIS A 21 1.29 5.13 -11.63
N ARG A 22 1.05 3.90 -11.19
CA ARG A 22 2.10 2.89 -11.01
C ARG A 22 1.52 1.49 -11.07
N CYS A 23 2.29 0.57 -11.66
CA CYS A 23 1.89 -0.83 -11.79
C CYS A 23 3.02 -1.72 -11.29
N TRP A 24 2.69 -2.66 -10.41
CA TRP A 24 3.58 -3.75 -10.01
C TRP A 24 3.16 -5.01 -10.75
N SER A 25 4.10 -5.64 -11.45
CA SER A 25 3.80 -6.74 -12.36
C SER A 25 3.47 -8.06 -11.67
N LYS A 26 3.76 -8.17 -10.37
CA LYS A 26 3.60 -9.43 -9.66
C LYS A 26 3.46 -9.24 -8.16
N GLY A 27 2.39 -9.76 -7.60
CA GLY A 27 2.19 -9.90 -6.17
C GLY A 27 1.61 -11.27 -5.88
N LEU A 28 2.18 -11.99 -4.90
CA LEU A 28 1.64 -13.27 -4.46
C LEU A 28 0.66 -13.02 -3.32
N VAL A 29 -0.59 -13.42 -3.49
CA VAL A 29 -1.61 -13.25 -2.44
C VAL A 29 -1.40 -14.30 -1.36
N LEU A 30 -1.13 -13.87 -0.13
CA LEU A 30 -0.90 -14.74 1.02
C LEU A 30 -2.16 -14.93 1.84
N GLN A 31 -3.05 -13.94 1.88
CA GLN A 31 -4.31 -14.02 2.61
C GLN A 31 -5.37 -13.11 1.96
N GLU A 32 -6.60 -13.59 1.96
CA GLU A 32 -7.77 -12.76 1.72
C GLU A 32 -8.80 -13.00 2.84
N THR A 33 -9.30 -11.92 3.43
CA THR A 33 -10.41 -11.93 4.40
C THR A 33 -11.49 -10.96 3.92
N ASP A 34 -12.59 -10.86 4.66
CA ASP A 34 -13.62 -9.85 4.38
C ASP A 34 -13.10 -8.42 4.58
N ASP A 35 -12.01 -8.25 5.31
CA ASP A 35 -11.47 -6.94 5.68
C ASP A 35 -10.27 -6.51 4.84
N HIS A 36 -9.46 -7.45 4.34
CA HIS A 36 -8.19 -7.09 3.69
C HIS A 36 -7.61 -8.19 2.80
N TYR A 37 -6.60 -7.79 2.03
CA TYR A 37 -5.64 -8.67 1.37
C TYR A 37 -4.26 -8.50 2.00
N ILE A 38 -3.51 -9.60 2.12
CA ILE A 38 -2.08 -9.61 2.40
C ILE A 38 -1.38 -10.14 1.16
N VAL A 39 -0.43 -9.38 0.64
CA VAL A 39 0.28 -9.70 -0.61
C VAL A 39 1.77 -9.49 -0.39
N ILE A 40 2.59 -10.34 -0.98
CA ILE A 40 4.04 -10.14 -0.99
C ILE A 40 4.55 -9.98 -2.42
N ASN A 41 5.49 -9.06 -2.61
CA ASN A 41 6.30 -9.03 -3.81
C ASN A 41 7.78 -8.96 -3.45
N ASN A 42 8.62 -9.45 -4.36
CA ASN A 42 10.06 -9.49 -4.19
C ASN A 42 10.70 -9.41 -5.58
N ARG A 43 11.60 -8.44 -5.77
CA ARG A 43 12.27 -8.20 -7.06
C ARG A 43 11.28 -8.09 -8.21
N THR A 44 10.24 -7.32 -7.99
CA THR A 44 9.11 -7.15 -8.90
C THR A 44 9.35 -5.96 -9.83
N LEU A 45 8.96 -6.13 -11.09
CA LEU A 45 9.00 -5.03 -12.07
C LEU A 45 7.92 -4.00 -11.75
N VAL A 46 8.33 -2.76 -11.66
CA VAL A 46 7.44 -1.60 -11.46
C VAL A 46 7.48 -0.75 -12.71
N THR A 47 6.30 -0.37 -13.21
CA THR A 47 6.14 0.53 -14.35
C THR A 47 5.51 1.83 -13.86
N GLU A 48 6.19 2.95 -14.10
CA GLU A 48 5.70 4.29 -13.76
C GLU A 48 4.77 4.84 -14.83
N SER A 49 4.03 5.89 -14.52
CA SER A 49 3.08 6.54 -15.44
C SER A 49 3.74 7.07 -16.73
N ASP A 50 5.01 7.42 -16.67
CA ASP A 50 5.79 7.90 -17.82
C ASP A 50 6.47 6.78 -18.63
N GLY A 51 6.22 5.53 -18.27
CA GLY A 51 6.77 4.35 -18.95
C GLY A 51 8.12 3.88 -18.41
N ARG A 52 8.74 4.61 -17.48
CA ARG A 52 9.97 4.13 -16.85
C ARG A 52 9.71 2.83 -16.08
N MET A 53 10.66 1.90 -16.14
CA MET A 53 10.59 0.61 -15.48
C MET A 53 11.78 0.44 -14.55
N TRP A 54 11.53 -0.20 -13.42
CA TRP A 54 12.57 -0.56 -12.46
C TRP A 54 12.14 -1.78 -11.65
N HIS A 55 13.08 -2.43 -10.99
CA HIS A 55 12.78 -3.59 -10.15
C HIS A 55 12.95 -3.24 -8.67
N THR A 56 12.03 -3.69 -7.85
CA THR A 56 12.19 -3.64 -6.39
C THR A 56 13.36 -4.53 -5.98
N ARG A 57 14.04 -4.17 -4.90
CA ARG A 57 15.26 -4.88 -4.45
C ARG A 57 15.04 -5.72 -3.20
N GLU A 58 14.12 -5.31 -2.36
CA GLU A 58 13.80 -6.01 -1.12
C GLU A 58 12.38 -6.60 -1.15
N PRO A 59 12.14 -7.65 -0.34
CA PRO A 59 10.77 -8.15 -0.15
C PRO A 59 9.89 -7.08 0.48
N ALA A 60 8.64 -7.03 0.04
CA ALA A 60 7.65 -6.11 0.60
C ALA A 60 6.34 -6.83 0.85
N ILE A 61 5.81 -6.67 2.05
CA ILE A 61 4.50 -7.21 2.44
C ILE A 61 3.50 -6.07 2.43
N TRP A 62 2.45 -6.23 1.64
CA TRP A 62 1.38 -5.26 1.50
C TRP A 62 0.21 -5.65 2.38
N TYR A 63 -0.26 -4.71 3.17
CA TYR A 63 -1.53 -4.77 3.89
C TYR A 63 -2.51 -3.87 3.16
N MET A 64 -3.56 -4.46 2.57
CA MET A 64 -4.48 -3.78 1.66
C MET A 64 -5.92 -3.91 2.15
N PRO A 65 -6.40 -2.96 2.98
CA PRO A 65 -7.77 -2.99 3.48
C PRO A 65 -8.81 -2.84 2.37
N LYS A 66 -9.95 -3.53 2.51
CA LYS A 66 -11.09 -3.46 1.59
C LYS A 66 -12.06 -2.32 1.93
N HIS A 67 -12.02 -1.81 3.16
CA HIS A 67 -13.01 -0.85 3.67
C HIS A 67 -12.39 0.37 4.33
N LYS A 68 -11.08 0.53 4.22
CA LYS A 68 -10.36 1.68 4.78
C LYS A 68 -9.58 2.40 3.70
N TRP A 69 -9.33 3.68 3.90
CA TRP A 69 -8.75 4.57 2.89
C TRP A 69 -7.22 4.67 3.02
N TYR A 70 -6.57 3.52 3.10
CA TYR A 70 -5.12 3.43 3.07
C TYR A 70 -4.67 2.03 2.69
N ASN A 71 -3.41 1.89 2.31
CA ASN A 71 -2.70 0.62 2.30
C ASN A 71 -1.28 0.83 2.82
N VAL A 72 -0.65 -0.24 3.28
CA VAL A 72 0.68 -0.18 3.90
C VAL A 72 1.60 -1.17 3.22
N ILE A 73 2.79 -0.70 2.83
CA ILE A 73 3.85 -1.52 2.27
C ILE A 73 4.93 -1.68 3.34
N CYS A 74 5.08 -2.90 3.85
CA CYS A 74 6.11 -3.24 4.83
C CYS A 74 7.36 -3.68 4.07
N MET A 75 8.36 -2.81 3.96
CA MET A 75 9.60 -3.08 3.24
C MET A 75 10.64 -3.70 4.17
N ILE A 76 11.07 -4.90 3.85
CA ILE A 76 12.02 -5.65 4.67
C ILE A 76 13.44 -5.31 4.20
N ARG A 77 14.15 -4.51 4.98
CA ARG A 77 15.52 -4.08 4.71
C ARG A 77 16.48 -4.62 5.77
N LYS A 78 17.79 -4.56 5.48
CA LYS A 78 18.83 -5.01 6.43
C LYS A 78 18.79 -4.25 7.76
N THR A 79 18.40 -2.97 7.74
CA THR A 79 18.36 -2.11 8.92
C THR A 79 17.04 -2.18 9.68
N GLY A 80 16.10 -2.99 9.22
CA GLY A 80 14.78 -3.16 9.84
C GLY A 80 13.65 -3.03 8.85
N VAL A 81 12.42 -3.03 9.36
CA VAL A 81 11.22 -2.89 8.54
C VAL A 81 10.84 -1.41 8.45
N TYR A 82 10.72 -0.94 7.21
CA TYR A 82 10.22 0.40 6.90
C TYR A 82 8.79 0.27 6.38
N TYR A 83 7.92 1.16 6.80
CA TYR A 83 6.52 1.14 6.38
C TYR A 83 6.25 2.34 5.47
N TYR A 84 5.78 2.07 4.27
CA TYR A 84 5.34 3.10 3.34
C TYR A 84 3.83 3.01 3.22
N CYS A 85 3.13 4.04 3.68
CA CYS A 85 1.68 4.05 3.72
C CYS A 85 1.14 5.01 2.67
N ASN A 86 0.29 4.49 1.78
CA ASN A 86 -0.45 5.31 0.84
C ASN A 86 -1.80 5.68 1.44
N ILE A 87 -2.15 6.96 1.47
CA ILE A 87 -3.54 7.37 1.64
C ILE A 87 -4.21 7.14 0.30
N ALA A 88 -5.18 6.25 0.28
CA ALA A 88 -5.70 5.66 -0.96
C ALA A 88 -7.15 5.23 -0.77
N SER A 89 -7.86 5.02 -1.86
CA SER A 89 -9.17 4.38 -1.81
C SER A 89 -9.05 2.94 -1.28
N PRO A 90 -10.14 2.35 -0.76
CA PRO A 90 -10.16 0.93 -0.44
C PRO A 90 -9.72 0.08 -1.63
N THR A 91 -9.04 -1.03 -1.36
CA THR A 91 -8.53 -1.92 -2.39
C THR A 91 -9.64 -2.75 -3.00
N LEU A 92 -9.65 -2.86 -4.31
CA LEU A 92 -10.62 -3.60 -5.10
C LEU A 92 -9.90 -4.60 -6.01
N TYR A 93 -10.42 -5.84 -6.07
CA TYR A 93 -9.96 -6.85 -7.02
C TYR A 93 -10.95 -6.94 -8.19
N ASP A 94 -10.44 -6.88 -9.42
CA ASP A 94 -11.27 -6.91 -10.65
C ASP A 94 -11.16 -8.22 -11.44
N GLY A 95 -10.55 -9.26 -10.84
CA GLY A 95 -10.29 -10.53 -11.51
C GLY A 95 -8.89 -10.63 -12.09
N GLU A 96 -8.14 -9.53 -12.18
CA GLU A 96 -6.81 -9.49 -12.78
C GLU A 96 -5.82 -8.79 -11.86
N ALA A 97 -6.20 -7.66 -11.27
CA ALA A 97 -5.35 -6.82 -10.46
C ALA A 97 -6.05 -6.39 -9.16
N LEU A 98 -5.24 -6.16 -8.12
CA LEU A 98 -5.65 -5.38 -6.96
C LEU A 98 -5.43 -3.91 -7.29
N LYS A 99 -6.49 -3.11 -7.17
CA LYS A 99 -6.51 -1.72 -7.61
C LYS A 99 -6.88 -0.77 -6.50
N TYR A 100 -6.27 0.40 -6.51
CA TYR A 100 -6.62 1.50 -5.63
C TYR A 100 -6.33 2.84 -6.29
N ILE A 101 -6.97 3.89 -5.78
CA ILE A 101 -6.68 5.26 -6.17
C ILE A 101 -5.72 5.83 -5.14
N ASP A 102 -4.54 6.27 -5.60
CA ASP A 102 -3.53 6.93 -4.77
C ASP A 102 -3.92 8.41 -4.61
N TYR A 103 -4.09 8.84 -3.37
CA TYR A 103 -4.47 10.22 -3.05
C TYR A 103 -3.29 11.06 -2.54
N ASP A 104 -2.09 10.75 -3.02
CA ASP A 104 -0.89 11.59 -2.90
C ASP A 104 -0.23 11.61 -1.53
N LEU A 105 -1.00 11.80 -0.46
CA LEU A 105 -0.44 11.82 0.89
C LEU A 105 0.14 10.46 1.25
N ASP A 106 1.39 10.48 1.67
CA ASP A 106 2.10 9.28 2.09
C ASP A 106 2.62 9.45 3.52
N LEU A 107 2.69 8.34 4.24
CA LEU A 107 3.30 8.29 5.55
C LEU A 107 4.45 7.28 5.51
N LYS A 108 5.66 7.70 5.83
CA LYS A 108 6.81 6.81 5.97
C LYS A 108 7.11 6.61 7.45
N VAL A 109 7.14 5.36 7.89
CA VAL A 109 7.48 4.99 9.27
C VAL A 109 8.81 4.23 9.26
N PHE A 110 9.73 4.66 10.11
CA PHE A 110 11.08 4.10 10.22
C PHE A 110 11.11 2.98 11.27
N PRO A 111 12.14 2.12 11.27
CA PRO A 111 12.24 1.03 12.24
C PRO A 111 12.24 1.49 13.71
N ASP A 112 12.69 2.69 13.99
CA ASP A 112 12.71 3.27 15.34
C ASP A 112 11.37 3.88 15.78
N GLY A 113 10.36 3.83 14.92
CA GLY A 113 9.02 4.41 15.19
C GLY A 113 8.85 5.85 14.76
N ASN A 114 9.92 6.54 14.38
CA ASN A 114 9.81 7.89 13.81
C ASN A 114 9.06 7.83 12.48
N TYR A 115 8.37 8.92 12.14
CA TYR A 115 7.62 8.99 10.89
C TYR A 115 7.79 10.33 10.19
N ARG A 116 7.45 10.34 8.91
CA ARG A 116 7.36 11.56 8.07
C ARG A 116 6.13 11.51 7.21
N ILE A 117 5.46 12.64 7.09
CA ILE A 117 4.38 12.83 6.12
C ILE A 117 5.05 13.34 4.83
N LEU A 118 4.75 12.69 3.71
CA LEU A 118 5.35 12.99 2.41
C LEU A 118 4.27 13.51 1.45
N ASP A 119 4.72 14.30 0.47
CA ASP A 119 3.92 14.73 -0.70
C ASP A 119 2.73 15.63 -0.37
N GLU A 120 2.81 16.40 0.70
CA GLU A 120 1.75 17.35 1.08
C GLU A 120 1.49 18.41 0.00
N GLU A 121 2.53 18.90 -0.66
CA GLU A 121 2.40 19.89 -1.75
C GLU A 121 1.76 19.27 -2.99
N GLU A 122 2.16 18.04 -3.35
CA GLU A 122 1.54 17.30 -4.45
C GLU A 122 0.05 17.07 -4.18
N TYR A 123 -0.30 16.73 -2.94
CA TYR A 123 -1.69 16.59 -2.53
C TYR A 123 -2.48 17.89 -2.75
N LYS A 124 -1.95 19.03 -2.33
CA LYS A 124 -2.60 20.33 -2.51
C LYS A 124 -2.84 20.65 -3.98
N GLN A 125 -1.83 20.39 -4.83
CA GLN A 125 -1.93 20.60 -6.27
C GLN A 125 -3.00 19.71 -6.90
N HIS A 126 -2.98 18.42 -6.62
CA HIS A 126 -3.94 17.46 -7.17
C HIS A 126 -5.35 17.69 -6.64
N ALA A 127 -5.50 18.04 -5.37
CA ALA A 127 -6.81 18.37 -4.80
C ALA A 127 -7.47 19.53 -5.55
N LYS A 128 -6.68 20.52 -5.93
CA LYS A 128 -7.15 21.65 -6.72
C LYS A 128 -7.42 21.27 -8.18
N GLN A 129 -6.44 20.64 -8.84
CA GLN A 129 -6.51 20.28 -10.26
C GLN A 129 -7.61 19.25 -10.55
N MET A 130 -7.77 18.26 -9.66
CA MET A 130 -8.74 17.19 -9.82
C MET A 130 -10.03 17.42 -9.04
N ASN A 131 -10.13 18.58 -8.41
CA ASN A 131 -11.33 19.03 -7.71
C ASN A 131 -11.84 18.03 -6.66
N TYR A 132 -10.97 17.66 -5.72
CA TYR A 132 -11.36 16.78 -4.61
C TYR A 132 -12.47 17.44 -3.80
N SER A 133 -13.54 16.70 -3.48
CA SER A 133 -14.63 17.22 -2.66
C SER A 133 -14.15 17.49 -1.22
N LYS A 134 -14.89 18.34 -0.50
CA LYS A 134 -14.61 18.59 0.93
C LYS A 134 -14.77 17.33 1.77
N GLU A 135 -15.73 16.48 1.42
CA GLU A 135 -15.94 15.20 2.11
C GLU A 135 -14.75 14.26 1.89
N LEU A 136 -14.25 14.17 0.65
CA LEU A 136 -13.08 13.36 0.34
C LEU A 136 -11.85 13.86 1.12
N ASP A 137 -11.61 15.17 1.11
CA ASP A 137 -10.48 15.77 1.85
C ASP A 137 -10.52 15.41 3.35
N LYS A 138 -11.72 15.47 3.95
CA LYS A 138 -11.92 15.10 5.36
C LYS A 138 -11.61 13.63 5.62
N ILE A 139 -12.06 12.74 4.73
CA ILE A 139 -11.79 11.29 4.84
C ILE A 139 -10.29 11.03 4.79
N LEU A 140 -9.60 11.63 3.82
CA LEU A 140 -8.17 11.42 3.62
C LEU A 140 -7.33 11.91 4.80
N LYS A 141 -7.63 13.10 5.29
CA LYS A 141 -6.93 13.67 6.47
C LYS A 141 -7.20 12.89 7.75
N LYS A 142 -8.45 12.46 7.95
CA LYS A 142 -8.80 11.61 9.09
C LYS A 142 -8.05 10.28 9.04
N GLN A 143 -7.96 9.69 7.86
CA GLN A 143 -7.29 8.42 7.68
C GLN A 143 -5.78 8.53 7.97
N LEU A 144 -5.15 9.63 7.55
CA LEU A 144 -3.76 9.89 7.86
C LEU A 144 -3.53 9.93 9.37
N ASN A 145 -4.39 10.62 10.12
CA ASN A 145 -4.29 10.70 11.57
C ASN A 145 -4.49 9.33 12.24
N ILE A 146 -5.41 8.52 11.72
CA ILE A 146 -5.64 7.16 12.20
C ILE A 146 -4.38 6.31 11.99
N LEU A 147 -3.73 6.42 10.83
CA LEU A 147 -2.49 5.69 10.55
C LEU A 147 -1.35 6.09 11.47
N ILE A 148 -1.18 7.38 11.72
CA ILE A 148 -0.15 7.89 12.64
C ILE A 148 -0.37 7.30 14.04
N ASP A 149 -1.61 7.29 14.52
CA ASP A 149 -1.97 6.71 15.82
C ASP A 149 -1.67 5.20 15.87
N ARG A 150 -2.09 4.44 14.86
CA ARG A 150 -1.83 3.01 14.77
C ARG A 150 -0.34 2.70 14.74
N ALA A 151 0.42 3.46 13.96
CA ALA A 151 1.87 3.30 13.87
C ALA A 151 2.55 3.58 15.21
N SER A 152 2.13 4.63 15.92
CA SER A 152 2.69 4.99 17.23
C SER A 152 2.43 3.93 18.30
N LYS A 153 1.32 3.19 18.18
CA LYS A 153 0.95 2.11 19.10
C LYS A 153 1.49 0.75 18.68
N GLY A 154 2.16 0.66 17.53
CA GLY A 154 2.64 -0.62 17.00
C GLY A 154 1.53 -1.59 16.66
N GLU A 155 0.33 -1.08 16.34
CA GLU A 155 -0.79 -1.91 15.92
C GLU A 155 -0.57 -2.45 14.49
N LYS A 156 -1.14 -3.61 14.22
CA LYS A 156 -1.09 -4.28 12.90
C LYS A 156 -1.38 -3.28 11.76
N PRO A 157 -0.57 -3.22 10.72
CA PRO A 157 0.62 -4.03 10.41
C PRO A 157 1.94 -3.47 10.95
N PHE A 158 1.92 -2.48 11.82
CA PHE A 158 3.09 -1.70 12.28
C PHE A 158 3.86 -2.39 13.41
N ASN A 159 4.13 -3.68 13.28
CA ASN A 159 5.02 -4.40 14.19
C ASN A 159 5.79 -5.48 13.43
N GLU A 160 6.96 -5.83 13.95
CA GLU A 160 7.83 -6.81 13.30
C GLU A 160 7.26 -8.23 13.30
N ASP A 161 6.44 -8.58 14.30
CA ASP A 161 5.82 -9.90 14.38
C ASP A 161 4.88 -10.15 13.18
N PHE A 162 4.14 -9.13 12.76
CA PHE A 162 3.30 -9.19 11.58
C PHE A 162 4.13 -9.50 10.33
N THR A 163 5.22 -8.76 10.13
CA THR A 163 6.08 -8.89 8.96
C THR A 163 6.80 -10.24 8.95
N LYS A 164 7.33 -10.66 10.09
CA LYS A 164 8.03 -11.96 10.24
C LYS A 164 7.08 -13.13 9.97
N HIS A 165 5.84 -13.05 10.48
CA HIS A 165 4.83 -14.08 10.25
C HIS A 165 4.55 -14.27 8.76
N TRP A 166 4.25 -13.20 8.05
CA TRP A 166 3.89 -13.29 6.63
C TRP A 166 5.07 -13.62 5.74
N TYR A 167 6.27 -13.16 6.08
CA TYR A 167 7.47 -13.57 5.35
C TYR A 167 7.73 -15.07 5.52
N HIS A 168 7.51 -15.60 6.72
CA HIS A 168 7.62 -17.04 6.99
C HIS A 168 6.59 -17.85 6.19
N VAL A 169 5.35 -17.40 6.13
CA VAL A 169 4.30 -18.01 5.29
C VAL A 169 4.75 -18.04 3.82
N TYR A 170 5.32 -16.95 3.34
CA TYR A 170 5.86 -16.88 1.98
C TYR A 170 6.98 -17.90 1.74
N GLU A 171 7.92 -18.01 2.66
CA GLU A 171 9.01 -18.97 2.55
C GLU A 171 8.51 -20.42 2.48
N ASP A 172 7.47 -20.75 3.24
CA ASP A 172 6.85 -22.08 3.23
C ASP A 172 6.15 -22.40 1.90
N LEU A 173 5.74 -21.38 1.14
CA LEU A 173 5.08 -21.53 -0.16
C LEU A 173 6.07 -21.60 -1.33
N THR A 174 7.33 -21.30 -1.08
CA THR A 174 8.39 -21.27 -2.08
C THR A 174 9.51 -22.23 -1.64
#